data_31943d9fe4f128cdfb7b7d745d57948b
#
_entry.id   31943d9fe4f128cdfb7b7d745d57948b
#
_cell.length_a   1.000
_cell.length_b   1.000
_cell.length_c   1.000
_cell.angle_alpha   90.00
_cell.angle_beta   90.00
_cell.angle_gamma   90.00
#
_symmetry.space_group_name_H-M   'P 1'
#
loop_
_entity.id
_entity.type
_entity.pdbx_description
1 polymer ?
#
loop_
_entity_poly.entity_id
_entity_poly.type
_entity_poly.pdbx_seq_one_letter_code
_entity_poly.pdbx_strand_id
1 'polypeptide(L)'
;MTGQHLSTDCNLVLFDLDGTLVDSAPDLAGTANDLRAAHGLPALSYDALRPMVGSGARGMVGVAFGVAPGDAGFEALRDAFLDRYAQRLLAHTRVFEAVVPLLDKLDAVGLRWGIVTNKAMRFTAPIVAGLGLAARAATVVGGDTTAKSKPHPMPLLEAARQAGVEPSHCIYVGDDLRDVQAGHAAGMSALVAAWGYLGLGEPIEAWGADAILREPNQLLHWLQLT
;
A
#
# COMPACT_ATOMS: atom_id res chain seq x y z
N MET A 1 31.88 -0.11 -7.08
CA MET A 1 31.24 -1.45 -6.95
C MET A 1 31.17 -1.76 -5.46
N THR A 2 30.14 -1.25 -4.79
CA THR A 2 29.83 -1.57 -3.39
C THR A 2 28.83 -2.73 -3.44
N GLY A 3 29.35 -3.95 -3.15
CA GLY A 3 28.49 -5.11 -2.97
C GLY A 3 27.54 -4.87 -1.80
N GLN A 4 26.28 -4.62 -2.10
CA GLN A 4 25.22 -4.60 -1.09
C GLN A 4 25.14 -6.00 -0.48
N HIS A 5 25.39 -6.08 0.81
CA HIS A 5 25.13 -7.27 1.60
C HIS A 5 23.63 -7.58 1.50
N LEU A 6 23.29 -8.63 0.75
CA LEU A 6 21.97 -9.23 0.77
C LEU A 6 21.75 -9.75 2.20
N SER A 7 20.67 -9.27 2.83
CA SER A 7 20.39 -9.57 4.22
C SER A 7 19.97 -11.04 4.35
N THR A 8 20.89 -11.90 4.77
CA THR A 8 20.61 -13.30 5.16
C THR A 8 19.80 -13.39 6.47
N ASP A 9 19.52 -12.26 7.10
CA ASP A 9 18.91 -12.20 8.44
C ASP A 9 17.50 -11.59 8.43
N CYS A 10 16.77 -11.62 7.29
CA CYS A 10 15.39 -11.13 7.24
C CYS A 10 14.45 -12.08 8.00
N ASN A 11 13.75 -11.56 8.99
CA ASN A 11 12.81 -12.29 9.84
C ASN A 11 11.35 -11.84 9.65
N LEU A 12 11.14 -10.73 8.94
CA LEU A 12 9.83 -10.16 8.69
C LEU A 12 9.82 -9.34 7.40
N VAL A 13 8.88 -9.63 6.51
CA VAL A 13 8.59 -8.80 5.35
C VAL A 13 7.32 -8.00 5.62
N LEU A 14 7.40 -6.69 5.61
CA LEU A 14 6.25 -5.79 5.71
C LEU A 14 5.88 -5.29 4.31
N PHE A 15 4.59 -5.23 4.01
CA PHE A 15 4.07 -4.77 2.74
C PHE A 15 3.11 -3.61 2.94
N ASP A 16 3.08 -2.65 2.01
CA ASP A 16 1.89 -1.82 1.85
C ASP A 16 0.72 -2.67 1.35
N LEU A 17 -0.48 -2.13 1.41
CA LEU A 17 -1.71 -2.82 1.01
C LEU A 17 -2.12 -2.46 -0.42
N ASP A 18 -2.57 -1.21 -0.63
CA ASP A 18 -3.15 -0.75 -1.89
C ASP A 18 -2.03 -0.52 -2.94
N GLY A 19 -2.06 -1.23 -4.05
CA GLY A 19 -1.01 -1.17 -5.08
C GLY A 19 0.17 -2.11 -4.85
N THR A 20 0.29 -2.68 -3.68
CA THR A 20 1.38 -3.62 -3.35
C THR A 20 0.87 -5.06 -3.19
N LEU A 21 -0.01 -5.32 -2.24
CA LEU A 21 -0.64 -6.63 -2.06
C LEU A 21 -1.96 -6.75 -2.81
N VAL A 22 -2.75 -5.68 -2.87
CA VAL A 22 -4.09 -5.71 -3.44
C VAL A 22 -4.28 -4.66 -4.53
N ASP A 23 -5.01 -5.03 -5.57
CA ASP A 23 -5.57 -4.08 -6.55
C ASP A 23 -6.93 -3.60 -6.06
N SER A 24 -6.94 -2.44 -5.42
CA SER A 24 -8.15 -1.75 -4.95
C SER A 24 -8.58 -0.60 -5.87
N ALA A 25 -7.81 -0.32 -6.92
CA ALA A 25 -8.07 0.77 -7.84
C ALA A 25 -9.44 0.67 -8.52
N PRO A 26 -9.97 -0.52 -8.92
CA PRO A 26 -11.29 -0.60 -9.51
C PRO A 26 -12.40 -0.10 -8.59
N ASP A 27 -12.34 -0.41 -7.28
CA ASP A 27 -13.35 0.03 -6.33
C ASP A 27 -13.23 1.52 -5.97
N LEU A 28 -12.00 2.04 -5.85
CA LEU A 28 -11.76 3.46 -5.62
C LEU A 28 -12.16 4.31 -6.83
N ALA A 29 -11.80 3.88 -8.05
CA ALA A 29 -12.20 4.55 -9.29
C ALA A 29 -13.73 4.51 -9.50
N GLY A 30 -14.35 3.36 -9.25
CA GLY A 30 -15.80 3.23 -9.29
C GLY A 30 -16.49 4.15 -8.28
N THR A 31 -15.96 4.25 -7.05
CA THR A 31 -16.49 5.17 -6.04
C THR A 31 -16.43 6.62 -6.50
N ALA A 32 -15.31 7.04 -7.11
CA ALA A 32 -15.18 8.39 -7.66
C ALA A 32 -16.22 8.67 -8.75
N ASN A 33 -16.42 7.71 -9.66
CA ASN A 33 -17.39 7.86 -10.76
C ASN A 33 -18.84 7.81 -10.27
N ASP A 34 -19.17 7.00 -9.27
CA ASP A 34 -20.50 7.00 -8.64
C ASP A 34 -20.80 8.35 -7.96
N LEU A 35 -19.80 8.94 -7.31
CA LEU A 35 -19.94 10.25 -6.70
C LEU A 35 -20.10 11.36 -7.77
N ARG A 36 -19.35 11.29 -8.86
CA ARG A 36 -19.49 12.20 -10.02
C ARG A 36 -20.88 12.12 -10.62
N ALA A 37 -21.38 10.91 -10.86
CA ALA A 37 -22.73 10.69 -11.39
C ALA A 37 -23.82 11.30 -10.48
N ALA A 38 -23.65 11.19 -9.16
CA ALA A 38 -24.56 11.83 -8.19
C ALA A 38 -24.55 13.36 -8.25
N HIS A 39 -23.48 13.96 -8.81
CA HIS A 39 -23.35 15.41 -9.06
C HIS A 39 -23.65 15.80 -10.53
N GLY A 40 -24.20 14.89 -11.33
CA GLY A 40 -24.50 15.14 -12.76
C GLY A 40 -23.27 15.30 -13.66
N LEU A 41 -22.11 14.82 -13.22
CA LEU A 41 -20.85 14.90 -13.98
C LEU A 41 -20.58 13.59 -14.73
N PRO A 42 -19.98 13.64 -15.93
CA PRO A 42 -19.60 12.44 -16.68
C PRO A 42 -18.51 11.66 -15.96
N ALA A 43 -18.46 10.34 -16.18
CA ALA A 43 -17.41 9.49 -15.63
C ALA A 43 -16.04 9.86 -16.20
N LEU A 44 -15.00 9.71 -15.38
CA LEU A 44 -13.60 9.76 -15.81
C LEU A 44 -13.12 8.37 -16.22
N SER A 45 -12.11 8.33 -17.09
CA SER A 45 -11.47 7.07 -17.47
C SER A 45 -10.75 6.43 -16.29
N TYR A 46 -10.63 5.12 -16.32
CA TYR A 46 -9.87 4.38 -15.29
C TYR A 46 -8.40 4.83 -15.24
N ASP A 47 -7.79 5.06 -16.42
CA ASP A 47 -6.39 5.51 -16.53
C ASP A 47 -6.14 6.88 -15.89
N ALA A 48 -7.14 7.77 -15.88
CA ALA A 48 -7.03 9.05 -15.19
C ALA A 48 -7.13 8.91 -13.66
N LEU A 49 -7.83 7.88 -13.17
CA LEU A 49 -8.10 7.68 -11.74
C LEU A 49 -7.05 6.79 -11.07
N ARG A 50 -6.57 5.73 -11.75
CA ARG A 50 -5.68 4.72 -11.20
C ARG A 50 -4.40 5.28 -10.56
N PRO A 51 -3.66 6.22 -11.17
CA PRO A 51 -2.43 6.76 -10.55
C PRO A 51 -2.68 7.53 -9.25
N MET A 52 -3.92 7.98 -9.03
CA MET A 52 -4.28 8.78 -7.84
C MET A 52 -4.66 7.92 -6.63
N VAL A 53 -4.79 6.60 -6.81
CA VAL A 53 -5.20 5.67 -5.75
C VAL A 53 -4.26 5.74 -4.55
N GLY A 54 -2.95 5.76 -4.78
CA GLY A 54 -1.93 5.90 -3.72
C GLY A 54 -2.07 7.18 -2.89
N SER A 55 -2.70 8.23 -3.44
CA SER A 55 -3.01 9.48 -2.72
C SER A 55 -4.30 9.40 -1.89
N GLY A 56 -4.98 8.24 -1.88
CA GLY A 56 -6.20 7.99 -1.13
C GLY A 56 -7.38 8.90 -1.51
N ALA A 57 -8.33 9.08 -0.59
CA ALA A 57 -9.51 9.89 -0.83
C ALA A 57 -9.19 11.33 -1.26
N ARG A 58 -8.08 11.89 -0.78
CA ARG A 58 -7.66 13.26 -1.19
C ARG A 58 -7.34 13.33 -2.68
N GLY A 59 -6.50 12.42 -3.15
CA GLY A 59 -6.14 12.37 -4.57
C GLY A 59 -7.34 12.03 -5.45
N MET A 60 -8.15 11.06 -5.02
CA MET A 60 -9.36 10.65 -5.77
C MET A 60 -10.37 11.77 -5.91
N VAL A 61 -10.66 12.51 -4.83
CA VAL A 61 -11.57 13.68 -4.86
C VAL A 61 -10.94 14.82 -5.66
N GLY A 62 -9.64 15.05 -5.51
CA GLY A 62 -8.90 16.06 -6.28
C GLY A 62 -9.06 15.88 -7.78
N VAL A 63 -8.75 14.68 -8.29
CA VAL A 63 -8.87 14.40 -9.72
C VAL A 63 -10.33 14.32 -10.17
N ALA A 64 -11.24 13.84 -9.31
CA ALA A 64 -12.64 13.69 -9.66
C ALA A 64 -13.39 15.02 -9.75
N PHE A 65 -13.04 16.02 -8.94
CA PHE A 65 -13.80 17.28 -8.83
C PHE A 65 -12.97 18.53 -9.05
N GLY A 66 -11.65 18.42 -9.22
CA GLY A 66 -10.77 19.56 -9.41
C GLY A 66 -10.61 20.44 -8.16
N VAL A 67 -10.77 19.86 -6.96
CA VAL A 67 -10.69 20.57 -5.68
C VAL A 67 -9.54 20.04 -4.81
N ALA A 68 -8.97 20.90 -3.99
CA ALA A 68 -7.86 20.58 -3.10
C ALA A 68 -8.28 20.72 -1.61
N PRO A 69 -7.54 20.13 -0.67
CA PRO A 69 -7.72 20.38 0.75
C PRO A 69 -7.69 21.89 1.06
N GLY A 70 -8.72 22.39 1.74
CA GLY A 70 -8.91 23.80 2.03
C GLY A 70 -9.89 24.51 1.10
N ASP A 71 -10.20 23.93 -0.06
CA ASP A 71 -11.24 24.48 -0.95
C ASP A 71 -12.64 24.25 -0.37
N ALA A 72 -13.55 25.15 -0.71
CA ALA A 72 -14.95 25.02 -0.32
C ALA A 72 -15.55 23.72 -0.86
N GLY A 73 -16.17 22.93 0.01
CA GLY A 73 -16.81 21.66 -0.34
C GLY A 73 -15.88 20.44 -0.39
N PHE A 74 -14.55 20.61 -0.31
CA PHE A 74 -13.60 19.48 -0.33
C PHE A 74 -13.90 18.43 0.75
N GLU A 75 -14.09 18.87 2.00
CA GLU A 75 -14.35 17.96 3.12
C GLU A 75 -15.66 17.17 2.93
N ALA A 76 -16.72 17.84 2.45
CA ALA A 76 -18.00 17.18 2.17
C ALA A 76 -17.87 16.12 1.06
N LEU A 77 -17.13 16.42 -0.02
CA LEU A 77 -16.86 15.47 -1.11
C LEU A 77 -15.99 14.31 -0.63
N ARG A 78 -14.98 14.58 0.19
CA ARG A 78 -14.13 13.52 0.77
C ARG A 78 -14.96 12.59 1.66
N ASP A 79 -15.79 13.12 2.51
CA ASP A 79 -16.60 12.32 3.42
C ASP A 79 -17.65 11.50 2.64
N ALA A 80 -18.31 12.10 1.65
CA ALA A 80 -19.21 11.38 0.77
C ALA A 80 -18.52 10.30 -0.05
N PHE A 81 -17.26 10.54 -0.48
CA PHE A 81 -16.42 9.51 -1.13
C PHE A 81 -16.14 8.35 -0.19
N LEU A 82 -15.70 8.62 1.05
CA LEU A 82 -15.37 7.59 2.02
C LEU A 82 -16.58 6.75 2.43
N ASP A 83 -17.76 7.37 2.58
CA ASP A 83 -19.02 6.68 2.90
C ASP A 83 -19.44 5.73 1.75
N ARG A 84 -19.30 6.16 0.49
CA ARG A 84 -19.57 5.32 -0.68
C ARG A 84 -18.55 4.19 -0.80
N TYR A 85 -17.25 4.50 -0.59
CA TYR A 85 -16.19 3.50 -0.64
C TYR A 85 -16.41 2.40 0.40
N ALA A 86 -16.88 2.74 1.61
CA ALA A 86 -17.20 1.77 2.65
C ALA A 86 -18.22 0.70 2.21
N GLN A 87 -19.08 1.01 1.23
CA GLN A 87 -20.11 0.11 0.74
C GLN A 87 -19.65 -0.84 -0.38
N ARG A 88 -18.41 -0.66 -0.89
CA ARG A 88 -17.90 -1.45 -2.03
C ARG A 88 -16.46 -1.94 -1.88
N LEU A 89 -15.96 -2.04 -0.64
CA LEU A 89 -14.56 -2.36 -0.33
C LEU A 89 -14.01 -3.61 -1.03
N LEU A 90 -14.87 -4.57 -1.34
CA LEU A 90 -14.54 -5.88 -1.89
C LEU A 90 -15.38 -6.23 -3.15
N ALA A 91 -15.99 -5.24 -3.80
CA ALA A 91 -16.74 -5.50 -5.03
C ALA A 91 -15.80 -6.02 -6.14
N HIS A 92 -14.67 -5.35 -6.32
CA HIS A 92 -13.65 -5.69 -7.32
C HIS A 92 -12.23 -5.78 -6.74
N THR A 93 -12.01 -5.33 -5.51
CA THR A 93 -10.70 -5.43 -4.84
C THR A 93 -10.29 -6.89 -4.69
N ARG A 94 -9.07 -7.22 -5.14
CA ARG A 94 -8.50 -8.58 -5.11
C ARG A 94 -7.02 -8.50 -4.76
N VAL A 95 -6.46 -9.57 -4.22
CA VAL A 95 -4.99 -9.73 -4.16
C VAL A 95 -4.47 -9.78 -5.59
N PHE A 96 -3.35 -9.10 -5.89
CA PHE A 96 -2.72 -9.24 -7.20
C PHE A 96 -2.39 -10.71 -7.46
N GLU A 97 -2.75 -11.23 -8.63
CA GLU A 97 -2.56 -12.65 -8.96
C GLU A 97 -1.10 -13.09 -8.79
N ALA A 98 -0.15 -12.24 -9.20
CA ALA A 98 1.28 -12.51 -9.08
C ALA A 98 1.81 -12.45 -7.63
N VAL A 99 1.07 -11.84 -6.69
CA VAL A 99 1.43 -11.78 -5.27
C VAL A 99 1.04 -13.05 -4.53
N VAL A 100 0.00 -13.76 -4.96
CA VAL A 100 -0.46 -14.98 -4.28
C VAL A 100 0.66 -16.01 -4.12
N PRO A 101 1.39 -16.44 -5.20
CA PRO A 101 2.47 -17.42 -5.06
C PRO A 101 3.65 -16.90 -4.24
N LEU A 102 3.91 -15.58 -4.21
CA LEU A 102 4.90 -15.00 -3.31
C LEU A 102 4.53 -15.25 -1.85
N LEU A 103 3.31 -14.88 -1.44
CA LEU A 103 2.86 -15.07 -0.06
C LEU A 103 2.83 -16.55 0.33
N ASP A 104 2.40 -17.42 -0.58
CA ASP A 104 2.39 -18.87 -0.35
C ASP A 104 3.81 -19.42 -0.13
N LYS A 105 4.79 -18.90 -0.86
CA LYS A 105 6.19 -19.29 -0.68
C LYS A 105 6.75 -18.78 0.66
N LEU A 106 6.46 -17.53 1.06
CA LEU A 106 6.87 -16.99 2.36
C LEU A 106 6.30 -17.86 3.51
N ASP A 107 5.02 -18.19 3.46
CA ASP A 107 4.37 -19.06 4.44
C ASP A 107 5.01 -20.46 4.47
N ALA A 108 5.27 -21.04 3.30
CA ALA A 108 5.86 -22.40 3.20
C ALA A 108 7.27 -22.51 3.79
N VAL A 109 8.05 -21.41 3.74
CA VAL A 109 9.39 -21.38 4.36
C VAL A 109 9.37 -20.84 5.80
N GLY A 110 8.19 -20.48 6.33
CA GLY A 110 8.03 -19.94 7.67
C GLY A 110 8.53 -18.50 7.85
N LEU A 111 8.77 -17.76 6.75
CA LEU A 111 9.13 -16.35 6.82
C LEU A 111 7.86 -15.52 7.01
N ARG A 112 7.78 -14.88 8.19
CA ARG A 112 6.62 -14.06 8.55
C ARG A 112 6.51 -12.80 7.69
N TRP A 113 5.28 -12.38 7.44
CA TRP A 113 4.99 -11.14 6.76
C TRP A 113 3.84 -10.38 7.42
N GLY A 114 3.75 -9.08 7.17
CA GLY A 114 2.73 -8.20 7.73
C GLY A 114 2.34 -7.07 6.80
N ILE A 115 1.36 -6.28 7.21
CA ILE A 115 0.77 -5.20 6.43
C ILE A 115 0.93 -3.88 7.18
N VAL A 116 1.45 -2.84 6.49
CA VAL A 116 1.54 -1.47 7.01
C VAL A 116 1.05 -0.51 5.95
N THR A 117 -0.10 0.12 6.16
CA THR A 117 -0.75 0.97 5.16
C THR A 117 -1.19 2.31 5.73
N ASN A 118 -1.26 3.34 4.87
CA ASN A 118 -1.88 4.63 5.24
C ASN A 118 -3.41 4.61 5.18
N LYS A 119 -4.01 3.50 4.73
CA LYS A 119 -5.46 3.29 4.75
C LYS A 119 -5.95 3.11 6.20
N ALA A 120 -7.00 3.84 6.59
CA ALA A 120 -7.57 3.73 7.93
C ALA A 120 -8.08 2.32 8.23
N MET A 121 -7.93 1.87 9.50
CA MET A 121 -8.30 0.52 9.93
C MET A 121 -9.76 0.16 9.65
N ARG A 122 -10.67 1.11 9.67
CA ARG A 122 -12.10 0.88 9.32
C ARG A 122 -12.31 0.32 7.91
N PHE A 123 -11.38 0.58 6.99
CA PHE A 123 -11.37 0.03 5.64
C PHE A 123 -10.39 -1.14 5.49
N THR A 124 -9.22 -1.05 6.15
CA THR A 124 -8.18 -2.06 6.10
C THR A 124 -8.65 -3.40 6.67
N ALA A 125 -9.24 -3.39 7.87
CA ALA A 125 -9.63 -4.62 8.55
C ALA A 125 -10.64 -5.48 7.73
N PRO A 126 -11.75 -4.93 7.19
CA PRO A 126 -12.66 -5.73 6.37
C PRO A 126 -12.04 -6.22 5.05
N ILE A 127 -11.16 -5.43 4.41
CA ILE A 127 -10.45 -5.86 3.19
C ILE A 127 -9.51 -7.04 3.49
N VAL A 128 -8.67 -6.90 4.50
CA VAL A 128 -7.69 -7.92 4.89
C VAL A 128 -8.38 -9.21 5.34
N ALA A 129 -9.50 -9.10 6.08
CA ALA A 129 -10.30 -10.24 6.50
C ALA A 129 -11.00 -10.91 5.30
N GLY A 130 -11.67 -10.13 4.45
CA GLY A 130 -12.42 -10.64 3.30
C GLY A 130 -11.56 -11.29 2.22
N LEU A 131 -10.29 -10.90 2.13
CA LEU A 131 -9.31 -11.50 1.22
C LEU A 131 -8.50 -12.65 1.86
N GLY A 132 -8.82 -13.04 3.11
CA GLY A 132 -8.12 -14.13 3.81
C GLY A 132 -6.70 -13.79 4.27
N LEU A 133 -6.27 -12.53 4.18
CA LEU A 133 -4.92 -12.11 4.54
C LEU A 133 -4.75 -11.99 6.07
N ALA A 134 -5.83 -11.72 6.81
CA ALA A 134 -5.79 -11.51 8.26
C ALA A 134 -5.26 -12.73 9.04
N ALA A 135 -5.58 -13.94 8.57
CA ALA A 135 -5.16 -15.19 9.23
C ALA A 135 -3.67 -15.54 8.97
N ARG A 136 -3.06 -14.91 7.96
CA ARG A 136 -1.69 -15.17 7.49
C ARG A 136 -0.71 -14.10 7.95
N ALA A 137 -1.16 -12.84 8.01
CA ALA A 137 -0.32 -11.71 8.38
C ALA A 137 0.05 -11.74 9.86
N ALA A 138 1.33 -11.61 10.19
CA ALA A 138 1.84 -11.53 11.56
C ALA A 138 1.41 -10.24 12.27
N THR A 139 1.16 -9.17 11.51
CA THR A 139 0.71 -7.87 12.00
C THR A 139 -0.03 -7.11 10.90
N VAL A 140 -0.98 -6.25 11.31
CA VAL A 140 -1.70 -5.32 10.43
C VAL A 140 -1.76 -3.95 11.09
N VAL A 141 -1.09 -2.98 10.48
CA VAL A 141 -1.03 -1.59 10.93
C VAL A 141 -1.67 -0.68 9.88
N GLY A 142 -2.77 -0.04 10.24
CA GLY A 142 -3.47 0.93 9.38
C GLY A 142 -3.05 2.36 9.66
N GLY A 143 -3.53 3.29 8.83
CA GLY A 143 -3.14 4.69 8.84
C GLY A 143 -3.49 5.47 10.11
N ASP A 144 -4.39 4.95 10.90
CA ASP A 144 -4.86 5.50 12.20
C ASP A 144 -4.46 4.63 13.40
N THR A 145 -3.64 3.59 13.22
CA THR A 145 -3.13 2.76 14.31
C THR A 145 -2.07 3.49 15.14
N THR A 146 -1.32 4.38 14.52
CA THR A 146 -0.28 5.18 15.17
C THR A 146 -0.54 6.68 15.01
N ALA A 147 0.08 7.50 15.84
CA ALA A 147 -0.09 8.97 15.81
C ALA A 147 0.43 9.63 14.52
N LYS A 148 1.26 8.94 13.77
CA LYS A 148 1.85 9.39 12.49
C LYS A 148 1.70 8.29 11.44
N SER A 149 1.44 8.70 10.20
CA SER A 149 1.38 7.81 9.03
C SER A 149 2.66 7.91 8.19
N LYS A 150 2.89 6.98 7.24
CA LYS A 150 4.00 7.08 6.27
C LYS A 150 3.94 8.43 5.55
N PRO A 151 5.07 9.12 5.36
CA PRO A 151 6.46 8.64 5.40
C PRO A 151 7.12 8.63 6.79
N HIS A 152 6.40 8.91 7.88
CA HIS A 152 6.97 8.78 9.22
C HIS A 152 7.21 7.29 9.55
N PRO A 153 8.35 6.91 10.21
CA PRO A 153 8.67 5.51 10.47
C PRO A 153 7.78 4.81 11.50
N MET A 154 7.00 5.57 12.27
CA MET A 154 6.23 5.05 13.41
C MET A 154 5.34 3.83 13.08
N PRO A 155 4.60 3.78 11.95
CA PRO A 155 3.80 2.60 11.63
C PRO A 155 4.63 1.34 11.40
N LEU A 156 5.80 1.47 10.78
CA LEU A 156 6.71 0.35 10.51
C LEU A 156 7.36 -0.15 11.80
N LEU A 157 7.80 0.76 12.66
CA LEU A 157 8.34 0.43 13.98
C LEU A 157 7.29 -0.25 14.86
N GLU A 158 6.04 0.19 14.81
CA GLU A 158 4.92 -0.46 15.50
C GLU A 158 4.67 -1.88 14.97
N ALA A 159 4.72 -2.09 13.66
CA ALA A 159 4.57 -3.40 13.05
C ALA A 159 5.71 -4.35 13.47
N ALA A 160 6.96 -3.88 13.46
CA ALA A 160 8.11 -4.65 13.92
C ALA A 160 7.99 -5.02 15.41
N ARG A 161 7.56 -4.06 16.26
CA ARG A 161 7.29 -4.28 17.69
C ARG A 161 6.20 -5.33 17.93
N GLN A 162 5.08 -5.27 17.20
CA GLN A 162 3.99 -6.24 17.30
C GLN A 162 4.45 -7.65 16.89
N ALA A 163 5.29 -7.74 15.87
CA ALA A 163 5.87 -9.00 15.41
C ALA A 163 7.04 -9.49 16.30
N GLY A 164 7.57 -8.67 17.21
CA GLY A 164 8.73 -9.00 18.04
C GLY A 164 10.02 -9.16 17.22
N VAL A 165 10.22 -8.33 16.18
CA VAL A 165 11.39 -8.36 15.29
C VAL A 165 12.07 -7.00 15.33
N GLU A 166 13.41 -7.02 15.39
CA GLU A 166 14.20 -5.79 15.28
C GLU A 166 14.05 -5.17 13.88
N PRO A 167 13.91 -3.83 13.78
CA PRO A 167 13.74 -3.16 12.50
C PRO A 167 14.80 -3.49 11.46
N SER A 168 16.06 -3.65 11.86
CA SER A 168 17.17 -4.03 10.98
C SER A 168 17.03 -5.42 10.34
N HIS A 169 16.17 -6.28 10.87
CA HIS A 169 15.82 -7.59 10.33
C HIS A 169 14.47 -7.59 9.60
N CYS A 170 13.93 -6.41 9.32
CA CYS A 170 12.71 -6.23 8.55
C CYS A 170 13.01 -5.65 7.16
N ILE A 171 12.18 -6.03 6.20
CA ILE A 171 12.15 -5.45 4.86
C ILE A 171 10.78 -4.81 4.68
N TYR A 172 10.74 -3.65 4.06
CA TYR A 172 9.51 -3.01 3.67
C TYR A 172 9.35 -2.93 2.15
N VAL A 173 8.20 -3.33 1.63
CA VAL A 173 7.86 -3.33 0.20
C VAL A 173 6.63 -2.47 -0.01
N GLY A 174 6.71 -1.48 -0.89
CA GLY A 174 5.61 -0.59 -1.21
C GLY A 174 5.73 0.03 -2.59
N ASP A 175 4.69 0.71 -3.07
CA ASP A 175 4.60 1.28 -4.41
C ASP A 175 4.54 2.81 -4.44
N ASP A 176 4.87 3.45 -3.33
CA ASP A 176 4.86 4.92 -3.18
C ASP A 176 6.18 5.42 -2.57
N LEU A 177 6.61 6.62 -2.95
CA LEU A 177 7.82 7.24 -2.39
C LEU A 177 7.81 7.30 -0.85
N ARG A 178 6.62 7.50 -0.25
CA ARG A 178 6.44 7.51 1.22
C ARG A 178 6.79 6.17 1.86
N ASP A 179 6.71 5.07 1.11
CA ASP A 179 7.08 3.73 1.58
C ASP A 179 8.58 3.61 1.73
N VAL A 180 9.31 4.05 0.71
CA VAL A 180 10.78 4.06 0.72
C VAL A 180 11.29 4.95 1.87
N GLN A 181 10.73 6.16 1.99
CA GLN A 181 11.10 7.11 3.05
C GLN A 181 10.82 6.55 4.45
N ALA A 182 9.65 5.92 4.64
CA ALA A 182 9.29 5.32 5.93
C ALA A 182 10.16 4.12 6.28
N GLY A 183 10.47 3.24 5.30
CA GLY A 183 11.35 2.10 5.45
C GLY A 183 12.73 2.50 5.91
N HIS A 184 13.37 3.42 5.18
CA HIS A 184 14.71 3.92 5.53
C HIS A 184 14.71 4.64 6.88
N ALA A 185 13.71 5.48 7.15
CA ALA A 185 13.60 6.17 8.44
C ALA A 185 13.37 5.21 9.62
N ALA A 186 12.81 4.01 9.37
CA ALA A 186 12.67 2.94 10.36
C ALA A 186 13.92 2.06 10.50
N GLY A 187 14.96 2.26 9.69
CA GLY A 187 16.17 1.41 9.66
C GLY A 187 15.94 0.06 8.98
N MET A 188 14.95 -0.04 8.10
CA MET A 188 14.62 -1.22 7.30
C MET A 188 15.16 -1.07 5.87
N SER A 189 15.45 -2.18 5.20
CA SER A 189 15.58 -2.16 3.74
C SER A 189 14.22 -1.85 3.11
N ALA A 190 14.20 -0.92 2.13
CA ALA A 190 13.01 -0.45 1.47
C ALA A 190 13.03 -0.78 -0.03
N LEU A 191 12.06 -1.56 -0.49
CA LEU A 191 11.97 -2.05 -1.86
C LEU A 191 10.73 -1.49 -2.56
N VAL A 192 10.85 -1.13 -3.83
CA VAL A 192 9.74 -0.63 -4.64
C VAL A 192 9.01 -1.79 -5.33
N ALA A 193 7.70 -1.84 -5.17
CA ALA A 193 6.77 -2.69 -5.92
C ALA A 193 6.37 -2.00 -7.23
N ALA A 194 7.16 -2.20 -8.31
CA ALA A 194 6.96 -1.49 -9.57
C ALA A 194 5.72 -1.93 -10.37
N TRP A 195 4.99 -2.94 -9.91
CA TRP A 195 3.68 -3.33 -10.46
C TRP A 195 2.51 -2.49 -9.92
N GLY A 196 2.79 -1.62 -8.92
CA GLY A 196 1.80 -0.84 -8.21
C GLY A 196 1.23 0.37 -8.96
N TYR A 197 0.81 1.39 -8.20
CA TYR A 197 0.19 2.59 -8.77
C TYR A 197 1.20 3.68 -9.08
N LEU A 198 2.29 3.76 -8.32
CA LEU A 198 3.49 4.61 -8.48
C LEU A 198 3.23 6.13 -8.44
N GLY A 199 1.97 6.56 -8.50
CA GLY A 199 1.60 7.97 -8.53
C GLY A 199 2.03 8.70 -9.81
N LEU A 200 2.03 10.05 -9.74
CA LEU A 200 2.43 10.95 -10.85
C LEU A 200 3.69 11.77 -10.49
N GLY A 201 4.45 11.32 -9.49
CA GLY A 201 5.63 12.02 -8.98
C GLY A 201 6.90 11.74 -9.78
N GLU A 202 8.04 11.80 -9.09
CA GLU A 202 9.35 11.47 -9.67
C GLU A 202 9.42 9.99 -10.09
N PRO A 203 10.27 9.67 -11.09
CA PRO A 203 10.52 8.28 -11.49
C PRO A 203 11.00 7.43 -10.31
N ILE A 204 10.57 6.16 -10.26
CA ILE A 204 10.88 5.24 -9.16
C ILE A 204 12.39 5.02 -8.95
N GLU A 205 13.18 5.21 -10.01
CA GLU A 205 14.65 5.16 -9.97
C GLU A 205 15.27 6.29 -9.13
N ALA A 206 14.53 7.39 -8.94
CA ALA A 206 14.96 8.54 -8.13
C ALA A 206 14.55 8.42 -6.66
N TRP A 207 13.75 7.43 -6.27
CA TRP A 207 13.27 7.29 -4.88
C TRP A 207 14.32 6.82 -3.89
N GLY A 208 15.48 6.34 -4.38
CA GLY A 208 16.59 5.88 -3.55
C GLY A 208 16.35 4.54 -2.85
N ALA A 209 15.42 3.72 -3.32
CA ALA A 209 15.14 2.40 -2.76
C ALA A 209 16.34 1.45 -2.90
N ASP A 210 16.45 0.47 -1.99
CA ASP A 210 17.50 -0.56 -2.03
C ASP A 210 17.35 -1.51 -3.23
N ALA A 211 16.12 -1.72 -3.70
CA ALA A 211 15.85 -2.43 -4.96
C ALA A 211 14.49 -2.02 -5.54
N ILE A 212 14.36 -2.18 -6.86
CA ILE A 212 13.10 -2.04 -7.60
C ILE A 212 12.70 -3.42 -8.09
N LEU A 213 11.60 -3.93 -7.57
CA LEU A 213 11.02 -5.20 -7.95
C LEU A 213 9.99 -4.95 -9.05
N ARG A 214 10.23 -5.47 -10.26
CA ARG A 214 9.28 -5.33 -11.38
C ARG A 214 8.16 -6.36 -11.32
N GLU A 215 8.41 -7.48 -10.62
CA GLU A 215 7.46 -8.57 -10.39
C GLU A 215 7.58 -9.07 -8.94
N PRO A 216 6.48 -9.53 -8.32
CA PRO A 216 6.49 -9.98 -6.92
C PRO A 216 7.51 -11.08 -6.61
N ASN A 217 7.71 -12.03 -7.53
CA ASN A 217 8.65 -13.15 -7.36
C ASN A 217 10.12 -12.71 -7.24
N GLN A 218 10.48 -11.51 -7.71
CA GLN A 218 11.83 -10.97 -7.56
C GLN A 218 12.20 -10.74 -6.08
N LEU A 219 11.20 -10.60 -5.19
CA LEU A 219 11.46 -10.57 -3.76
C LEU A 219 12.08 -11.89 -3.26
N LEU A 220 11.67 -13.03 -3.81
CA LEU A 220 12.24 -14.33 -3.43
C LEU A 220 13.72 -14.44 -3.82
N HIS A 221 14.10 -13.88 -4.98
CA HIS A 221 15.51 -13.79 -5.37
C HIS A 221 16.29 -12.88 -4.42
N TRP A 222 15.71 -11.73 -4.06
CA TRP A 222 16.33 -10.79 -3.14
C TRP A 222 16.54 -11.40 -1.75
N LEU A 223 15.59 -12.25 -1.30
CA LEU A 223 15.63 -13.01 -0.05
C LEU A 223 16.45 -14.32 -0.14
N GLN A 224 16.97 -14.69 -1.31
CA GLN A 224 17.70 -15.96 -1.56
C GLN A 224 16.85 -17.23 -1.25
N LEU A 225 15.55 -17.17 -1.53
CA LEU A 225 14.58 -18.25 -1.28
C LEU A 225 14.20 -19.05 -2.54
N THR A 226 14.93 -18.88 -3.61
CA THR A 226 14.73 -19.58 -4.91
C THR A 226 15.53 -20.84 -5.00
#